data_e2285b0c63df17a6542816bc000ae9e1
#
_entry.id   e2285b0c63df17a6542816bc000ae9e1
#
_cell.length_a   1.000
_cell.length_b   1.000
_cell.length_c   1.000
_cell.angle_alpha   90.00
_cell.angle_beta   90.00
_cell.angle_gamma   90.00
#
_symmetry.space_group_name_H-M   'P 1'
#
loop_
_entity.id
_entity.type
_entity.pdbx_description
1 polymer ?
#
loop_
_entity_poly.entity_id
_entity_poly.type
_entity_poly.pdbx_seq_one_letter_code
_entity_poly.pdbx_strand_id
1 'polypeptide(L)'
;MRKIVMFNLVSVDGLFAGTKGEIDWHNYDEEMGMHSIEQLKSLGALIFGQTTYELMASYWPTSDGVESEPVVAGIMNNIPKIVFSKTLKEVQDGPLWKNVTVFHEIKPEEIIKMKEQEGGDIAIFGSGTIVQQFTNLGLIDEYRLIVNPLILGNGKPLFRDIKNKLNLKLLNTKVFKNGNVLLCYQPLDEAHRP
;
A
#
# COMPACT_ATOMS: atom_id res chain seq x y z
N MET A 1 -0.69 9.94 -17.14
CA MET A 1 -0.37 8.53 -16.80
C MET A 1 -0.45 8.39 -15.29
N ARG A 2 -1.17 7.39 -14.78
CA ARG A 2 -1.31 7.10 -13.34
C ARG A 2 0.02 6.65 -12.76
N LYS A 3 0.31 7.00 -11.51
CA LYS A 3 1.49 6.50 -10.81
C LYS A 3 1.17 5.20 -10.06
N ILE A 4 2.16 4.33 -9.91
CA ILE A 4 2.17 3.30 -8.87
C ILE A 4 2.85 3.90 -7.64
N VAL A 5 2.09 4.03 -6.56
CA VAL A 5 2.54 4.62 -5.30
C VAL A 5 2.61 3.52 -4.24
N MET A 6 3.77 3.29 -3.67
CA MET A 6 3.89 2.44 -2.49
C MET A 6 3.56 3.28 -1.24
N PHE A 7 2.61 2.81 -0.43
CA PHE A 7 2.20 3.46 0.81
C PHE A 7 2.19 2.47 1.96
N ASN A 8 3.14 2.61 2.88
CA ASN A 8 3.25 1.73 4.04
C ASN A 8 3.66 2.49 5.30
N LEU A 9 3.13 2.01 6.44
CA LEU A 9 3.60 2.38 7.77
C LEU A 9 4.74 1.46 8.16
N VAL A 10 5.79 2.03 8.74
CA VAL A 10 6.98 1.30 9.19
C VAL A 10 7.44 1.79 10.55
N SER A 11 8.13 0.93 11.30
CA SER A 11 8.91 1.32 12.48
C SER A 11 10.21 2.02 12.08
N VAL A 12 10.91 2.64 13.02
CA VAL A 12 12.22 3.28 12.78
C VAL A 12 13.25 2.28 12.24
N ASP A 13 13.17 1.02 12.65
CA ASP A 13 14.03 -0.08 12.18
C ASP A 13 13.51 -0.77 10.90
N GLY A 14 12.54 -0.16 10.18
CA GLY A 14 12.12 -0.54 8.84
C GLY A 14 11.21 -1.76 8.74
N LEU A 15 10.57 -2.15 9.84
CA LEU A 15 9.62 -3.26 9.89
C LEU A 15 8.20 -2.73 9.62
N PHE A 16 7.41 -3.43 8.79
CA PHE A 16 6.03 -3.03 8.48
C PHE A 16 4.98 -3.83 9.25
N ALA A 17 5.39 -4.91 9.94
CA ALA A 17 4.55 -5.73 10.78
C ALA A 17 5.39 -6.49 11.79
N GLY A 18 4.80 -6.92 12.89
CA GLY A 18 5.41 -7.85 13.84
C GLY A 18 5.65 -9.23 13.23
N THR A 19 6.21 -10.15 14.03
CA THR A 19 6.60 -11.50 13.55
C THR A 19 5.43 -12.34 13.06
N LYS A 20 4.24 -12.18 13.66
CA LYS A 20 3.00 -12.85 13.28
C LYS A 20 2.13 -12.00 12.32
N GLY A 21 2.59 -10.80 11.97
CA GLY A 21 1.88 -9.88 11.10
C GLY A 21 1.08 -8.80 11.84
N GLU A 22 1.36 -8.61 13.12
CA GLU A 22 0.70 -7.61 13.97
C GLU A 22 1.03 -6.19 13.48
N ILE A 23 0.00 -5.33 13.47
CA ILE A 23 0.07 -3.91 13.10
C ILE A 23 -0.58 -3.00 14.16
N ASP A 24 -0.85 -3.53 15.34
CA ASP A 24 -1.47 -2.85 16.49
C ASP A 24 -0.61 -1.73 17.08
N TRP A 25 0.66 -1.68 16.70
CA TRP A 25 1.61 -0.64 17.06
C TRP A 25 1.52 0.62 16.18
N HIS A 26 0.66 0.65 15.17
CA HIS A 26 0.47 1.85 14.34
C HIS A 26 -0.04 3.00 15.20
N ASN A 27 0.75 4.08 15.27
CA ASN A 27 0.38 5.29 16.01
C ASN A 27 -0.55 6.15 15.13
N TYR A 28 -1.85 5.97 15.32
CA TYR A 28 -2.89 6.58 14.49
C TYR A 28 -3.73 7.56 15.32
N ASP A 29 -3.85 8.79 14.86
CA ASP A 29 -4.67 9.85 15.46
C ASP A 29 -5.56 10.53 14.42
N GLU A 30 -6.33 11.55 14.84
CA GLU A 30 -7.24 12.28 13.97
C GLU A 30 -6.51 12.96 12.78
N GLU A 31 -5.30 13.53 13.01
CA GLU A 31 -4.52 14.14 11.94
C GLU A 31 -4.09 13.11 10.88
N MET A 32 -3.66 11.94 11.32
CA MET A 32 -3.36 10.81 10.44
C MET A 32 -4.60 10.33 9.69
N GLY A 33 -5.76 10.27 10.36
CA GLY A 33 -7.05 9.91 9.77
C GLY A 33 -7.44 10.86 8.64
N MET A 34 -7.38 12.16 8.87
CA MET A 34 -7.65 13.16 7.84
C MET A 34 -6.70 13.04 6.65
N HIS A 35 -5.40 12.88 6.92
CA HIS A 35 -4.41 12.67 5.85
C HIS A 35 -4.68 11.39 5.05
N SER A 36 -5.03 10.30 5.71
CA SER A 36 -5.36 9.03 5.04
C SER A 36 -6.58 9.15 4.14
N ILE A 37 -7.61 9.87 4.57
CA ILE A 37 -8.81 10.15 3.77
C ILE A 37 -8.45 10.96 2.52
N GLU A 38 -7.63 12.01 2.64
CA GLU A 38 -7.17 12.81 1.51
C GLU A 38 -6.40 11.96 0.49
N GLN A 39 -5.48 11.12 0.98
CA GLN A 39 -4.72 10.21 0.13
C GLN A 39 -5.65 9.22 -0.59
N LEU A 40 -6.54 8.54 0.14
CA LEU A 40 -7.47 7.57 -0.44
C LEU A 40 -8.37 8.18 -1.52
N LYS A 41 -8.87 9.40 -1.32
CA LYS A 41 -9.71 10.11 -2.31
C LYS A 41 -8.99 10.39 -3.63
N SER A 42 -7.67 10.48 -3.62
CA SER A 42 -6.85 10.72 -4.81
C SER A 42 -6.57 9.45 -5.62
N LEU A 43 -6.82 8.28 -5.04
CA LEU A 43 -6.50 6.99 -5.65
C LEU A 43 -7.61 6.49 -6.55
N GLY A 44 -7.22 5.80 -7.61
CA GLY A 44 -8.13 5.13 -8.53
C GLY A 44 -8.14 3.61 -8.40
N ALA A 45 -7.17 3.02 -7.69
CA ALA A 45 -7.14 1.59 -7.38
C ALA A 45 -6.17 1.29 -6.25
N LEU A 46 -6.35 0.11 -5.61
CA LEU A 46 -5.44 -0.42 -4.60
C LEU A 46 -4.85 -1.75 -5.05
N ILE A 47 -3.57 -1.95 -4.77
CA ILE A 47 -2.85 -3.22 -4.98
C ILE A 47 -2.60 -3.88 -3.64
N PHE A 48 -2.89 -5.19 -3.58
CA PHE A 48 -2.67 -6.03 -2.42
C PHE A 48 -1.98 -7.35 -2.79
N GLY A 49 -1.19 -7.90 -1.88
CA GLY A 49 -0.97 -9.33 -1.80
C GLY A 49 -2.11 -10.01 -1.03
N GLN A 50 -2.26 -11.32 -1.18
CA GLN A 50 -3.37 -12.09 -0.60
C GLN A 50 -3.59 -11.81 0.90
N THR A 51 -2.55 -11.90 1.73
CA THR A 51 -2.68 -11.73 3.19
C THR A 51 -3.23 -10.33 3.56
N THR A 52 -2.72 -9.28 2.89
CA THR A 52 -3.22 -7.92 3.16
C THR A 52 -4.64 -7.75 2.62
N TYR A 53 -4.94 -8.32 1.46
CA TYR A 53 -6.30 -8.34 0.92
C TYR A 53 -7.29 -8.99 1.88
N GLU A 54 -6.98 -10.19 2.39
CA GLU A 54 -7.84 -10.91 3.34
C GLU A 54 -8.03 -10.12 4.64
N LEU A 55 -6.99 -9.47 5.16
CA LEU A 55 -7.08 -8.60 6.32
C LEU A 55 -8.04 -7.43 6.07
N MET A 56 -7.92 -6.74 4.94
CA MET A 56 -8.79 -5.61 4.59
C MET A 56 -10.24 -6.06 4.34
N ALA A 57 -10.43 -7.18 3.66
CA ALA A 57 -11.74 -7.75 3.37
C ALA A 57 -12.46 -8.28 4.63
N SER A 58 -11.72 -8.65 5.66
CA SER A 58 -12.30 -9.10 6.94
C SER A 58 -12.74 -7.96 7.86
N TYR A 59 -12.33 -6.72 7.59
CA TYR A 59 -12.62 -5.58 8.46
C TYR A 59 -13.54 -4.53 7.80
N TRP A 60 -13.16 -3.99 6.64
CA TRP A 60 -13.84 -2.83 6.06
C TRP A 60 -15.31 -3.02 5.70
N PRO A 61 -15.79 -4.21 5.26
CA PRO A 61 -17.20 -4.44 4.98
C PRO A 61 -18.03 -4.82 6.22
N THR A 62 -17.43 -4.91 7.41
CA THR A 62 -18.16 -5.23 8.66
C THR A 62 -18.84 -3.99 9.23
N SER A 63 -19.84 -4.19 10.14
CA SER A 63 -20.45 -3.10 10.89
C SER A 63 -19.39 -2.27 11.63
N ASP A 64 -18.46 -2.94 12.31
CA ASP A 64 -17.40 -2.27 13.07
C ASP A 64 -16.53 -1.36 12.17
N GLY A 65 -16.11 -1.85 11.00
CA GLY A 65 -15.33 -1.06 10.04
C GLY A 65 -16.12 0.14 9.49
N VAL A 66 -17.41 -0.06 9.19
CA VAL A 66 -18.28 1.00 8.65
C VAL A 66 -18.62 2.05 9.72
N GLU A 67 -18.84 1.66 10.97
CA GLU A 67 -19.21 2.55 12.05
C GLU A 67 -17.99 3.33 12.59
N SER A 68 -16.82 2.69 12.68
CA SER A 68 -15.61 3.34 13.20
C SER A 68 -15.05 4.39 12.25
N GLU A 69 -15.02 4.09 10.94
CA GLU A 69 -14.38 4.93 9.92
C GLU A 69 -15.24 5.02 8.63
N PRO A 70 -16.45 5.62 8.70
CA PRO A 70 -17.44 5.52 7.62
C PRO A 70 -16.94 6.05 6.26
N VAL A 71 -16.12 7.10 6.26
CA VAL A 71 -15.56 7.66 5.01
C VAL A 71 -14.52 6.73 4.41
N VAL A 72 -13.62 6.21 5.23
CA VAL A 72 -12.58 5.25 4.79
C VAL A 72 -13.23 3.96 4.32
N ALA A 73 -14.15 3.40 5.10
CA ALA A 73 -14.89 2.19 4.74
C ALA A 73 -15.65 2.37 3.41
N GLY A 74 -16.31 3.52 3.22
CA GLY A 74 -16.99 3.85 1.96
C GLY A 74 -16.07 3.82 0.75
N ILE A 75 -14.85 4.35 0.88
CA ILE A 75 -13.84 4.32 -0.19
C ILE A 75 -13.30 2.89 -0.35
N MET A 76 -12.84 2.27 0.72
CA MET A 76 -12.22 0.94 0.69
C MET A 76 -13.16 -0.13 0.12
N ASN A 77 -14.44 -0.07 0.44
CA ASN A 77 -15.42 -1.03 -0.05
C ASN A 77 -15.68 -0.91 -1.56
N ASN A 78 -15.55 0.27 -2.15
CA ASN A 78 -15.91 0.53 -3.54
C ASN A 78 -14.73 0.74 -4.50
N ILE A 79 -13.56 1.19 -4.02
CA ILE A 79 -12.39 1.41 -4.87
C ILE A 79 -11.97 0.10 -5.57
N PRO A 80 -11.54 0.12 -6.85
CA PRO A 80 -10.96 -1.04 -7.53
C PRO A 80 -9.79 -1.66 -6.77
N LYS A 81 -9.79 -2.98 -6.62
CA LYS A 81 -8.78 -3.75 -5.91
C LYS A 81 -8.11 -4.75 -6.83
N ILE A 82 -6.80 -4.68 -6.89
CA ILE A 82 -5.94 -5.55 -7.67
C ILE A 82 -5.20 -6.45 -6.68
N VAL A 83 -5.44 -7.75 -6.73
CA VAL A 83 -4.85 -8.70 -5.80
C VAL A 83 -3.88 -9.61 -6.54
N PHE A 84 -2.62 -9.62 -6.12
CA PHE A 84 -1.63 -10.57 -6.63
C PHE A 84 -1.52 -11.77 -5.70
N SER A 85 -1.90 -12.95 -6.21
CA SER A 85 -1.84 -14.21 -5.48
C SER A 85 -1.73 -15.41 -6.41
N LYS A 86 -0.87 -16.36 -6.06
CA LYS A 86 -0.74 -17.63 -6.80
C LYS A 86 -1.82 -18.65 -6.43
N THR A 87 -2.49 -18.46 -5.30
CA THR A 87 -3.39 -19.47 -4.72
C THR A 87 -4.83 -19.00 -4.59
N LEU A 88 -5.06 -17.68 -4.45
CA LEU A 88 -6.40 -17.13 -4.41
C LEU A 88 -7.05 -17.27 -5.78
N LYS A 89 -8.22 -17.93 -5.82
CA LYS A 89 -9.05 -18.02 -7.02
C LYS A 89 -9.80 -16.70 -7.23
N GLU A 90 -10.68 -16.66 -8.23
CA GLU A 90 -11.58 -15.55 -8.42
C GLU A 90 -12.37 -15.23 -7.15
N VAL A 91 -12.50 -13.94 -6.87
CA VAL A 91 -13.29 -13.43 -5.75
C VAL A 91 -14.56 -12.83 -6.35
N GLN A 92 -15.71 -13.26 -5.85
CA GLN A 92 -17.00 -12.64 -6.19
C GLN A 92 -17.20 -11.38 -5.36
N ASP A 93 -17.76 -10.35 -5.97
CA ASP A 93 -18.16 -9.13 -5.27
C ASP A 93 -19.23 -9.47 -4.20
N GLY A 94 -18.98 -8.99 -2.99
CA GLY A 94 -19.94 -9.04 -1.90
C GLY A 94 -20.90 -7.84 -1.93
N PRO A 95 -21.84 -7.77 -0.98
CA PRO A 95 -22.80 -6.65 -0.90
C PRO A 95 -22.10 -5.29 -0.71
N LEU A 96 -21.03 -5.25 0.06
CA LEU A 96 -20.24 -4.05 0.35
C LEU A 96 -18.88 -4.09 -0.31
N TRP A 97 -18.12 -5.20 -0.21
CA TRP A 97 -16.77 -5.33 -0.74
C TRP A 97 -16.79 -5.70 -2.23
N LYS A 98 -16.38 -4.76 -3.10
CA LYS A 98 -16.59 -4.85 -4.55
C LYS A 98 -15.33 -4.53 -5.35
N ASN A 99 -15.42 -4.77 -6.66
CA ASN A 99 -14.43 -4.39 -7.68
C ASN A 99 -13.06 -5.06 -7.43
N VAL A 100 -13.06 -6.38 -7.21
CA VAL A 100 -11.84 -7.17 -6.96
C VAL A 100 -11.43 -7.89 -8.23
N THR A 101 -10.16 -7.72 -8.63
CA THR A 101 -9.53 -8.47 -9.73
C THR A 101 -8.30 -9.20 -9.21
N VAL A 102 -8.21 -10.50 -9.47
CA VAL A 102 -7.09 -11.35 -9.03
C VAL A 102 -6.15 -11.61 -10.21
N PHE A 103 -4.85 -11.38 -9.98
CA PHE A 103 -3.77 -11.73 -10.89
C PHE A 103 -2.85 -12.76 -10.23
N HIS A 104 -2.38 -13.74 -11.00
CA HIS A 104 -1.52 -14.82 -10.47
C HIS A 104 -0.03 -14.51 -10.57
N GLU A 105 0.34 -13.51 -11.36
CA GLU A 105 1.71 -13.02 -11.52
C GLU A 105 1.74 -11.51 -11.80
N ILE A 106 2.89 -10.89 -11.52
CA ILE A 106 3.13 -9.48 -11.83
C ILE A 106 3.83 -9.43 -13.19
N LYS A 107 3.12 -8.98 -14.21
CA LYS A 107 3.66 -8.77 -15.56
C LYS A 107 3.85 -7.28 -15.79
N PRO A 108 5.10 -6.81 -16.00
CA PRO A 108 5.39 -5.39 -16.19
C PRO A 108 4.53 -4.72 -17.27
N GLU A 109 4.31 -5.39 -18.38
CA GLU A 109 3.49 -4.90 -19.49
C GLU A 109 2.01 -4.68 -19.11
N GLU A 110 1.45 -5.50 -18.23
CA GLU A 110 0.09 -5.32 -17.71
C GLU A 110 0.01 -4.12 -16.76
N ILE A 111 1.02 -3.94 -15.90
CA ILE A 111 1.10 -2.79 -15.00
C ILE A 111 1.25 -1.49 -15.79
N ILE A 112 2.09 -1.47 -16.84
CA ILE A 112 2.25 -0.30 -17.71
C ILE A 112 0.90 0.06 -18.36
N LYS A 113 0.16 -0.92 -18.90
CA LYS A 113 -1.18 -0.69 -19.46
C LYS A 113 -2.16 -0.13 -18.42
N MET A 114 -2.09 -0.58 -17.16
CA MET A 114 -2.91 -0.02 -16.07
C MET A 114 -2.55 1.45 -15.78
N LYS A 115 -1.28 1.82 -15.87
CA LYS A 115 -0.80 3.21 -15.70
C LYS A 115 -1.27 4.13 -16.83
N GLU A 116 -1.44 3.61 -18.04
CA GLU A 116 -1.91 4.37 -19.21
C GLU A 116 -3.40 4.70 -19.18
N GLN A 117 -4.18 3.99 -18.36
CA GLN A 117 -5.61 4.27 -18.20
C GLN A 117 -5.85 5.60 -17.48
N GLU A 118 -6.99 6.22 -17.75
CA GLU A 118 -7.44 7.40 -17.01
C GLU A 118 -7.83 7.05 -15.58
N GLY A 119 -7.69 8.02 -14.68
CA GLY A 119 -8.07 7.88 -13.27
C GLY A 119 -6.98 8.31 -12.29
N GLY A 120 -7.28 8.17 -11.00
CA GLY A 120 -6.34 8.44 -9.90
C GLY A 120 -5.20 7.42 -9.84
N ASP A 121 -4.17 7.72 -9.05
CA ASP A 121 -3.01 6.86 -8.87
C ASP A 121 -3.39 5.47 -8.30
N ILE A 122 -2.51 4.51 -8.45
CA ILE A 122 -2.68 3.14 -7.95
C ILE A 122 -1.75 2.96 -6.75
N ALA A 123 -2.29 2.65 -5.57
CA ALA A 123 -1.47 2.49 -4.38
C ALA A 123 -1.26 1.02 -3.99
N ILE A 124 -0.02 0.67 -3.64
CA ILE A 124 0.32 -0.62 -3.02
C ILE A 124 0.26 -0.47 -1.51
N PHE A 125 -0.71 -1.13 -0.87
CA PHE A 125 -0.88 -1.14 0.59
C PHE A 125 -0.20 -2.33 1.28
N GLY A 126 0.43 -3.19 0.51
CA GLY A 126 1.08 -4.41 0.99
C GLY A 126 0.60 -5.63 0.18
N SER A 127 1.13 -6.79 0.39
CA SER A 127 2.12 -7.15 1.43
C SER A 127 3.52 -6.61 1.10
N GLY A 128 4.46 -6.73 2.06
CA GLY A 128 5.88 -6.43 1.80
C GLY A 128 6.44 -7.22 0.61
N THR A 129 6.00 -8.44 0.38
CA THR A 129 6.40 -9.24 -0.78
C THR A 129 5.99 -8.60 -2.12
N ILE A 130 4.81 -7.98 -2.19
CA ILE A 130 4.38 -7.24 -3.39
C ILE A 130 5.23 -5.99 -3.57
N VAL A 131 5.47 -5.22 -2.51
CA VAL A 131 6.36 -4.05 -2.55
C VAL A 131 7.73 -4.44 -3.08
N GLN A 132 8.33 -5.52 -2.56
CA GLN A 132 9.65 -6.01 -2.99
C GLN A 132 9.68 -6.41 -4.47
N GLN A 133 8.66 -7.13 -4.94
CA GLN A 133 8.57 -7.53 -6.34
C GLN A 133 8.42 -6.31 -7.26
N PHE A 134 7.53 -5.37 -6.94
CA PHE A 134 7.36 -4.14 -7.71
C PHE A 134 8.62 -3.27 -7.69
N THR A 135 9.32 -3.18 -6.55
CA THR A 135 10.62 -2.48 -6.45
C THR A 135 11.66 -3.12 -7.34
N ASN A 136 11.80 -4.46 -7.30
CA ASN A 136 12.78 -5.19 -8.11
C ASN A 136 12.50 -5.12 -9.62
N LEU A 137 11.24 -4.90 -10.02
CA LEU A 137 10.81 -4.73 -11.40
C LEU A 137 10.83 -3.26 -11.87
N GLY A 138 11.19 -2.31 -11.00
CA GLY A 138 11.22 -0.88 -11.34
C GLY A 138 9.83 -0.27 -11.61
N LEU A 139 8.76 -0.86 -11.06
CA LEU A 139 7.38 -0.48 -11.36
C LEU A 139 6.81 0.61 -10.43
N ILE A 140 7.49 0.94 -9.32
CA ILE A 140 7.05 1.94 -8.35
C ILE A 140 7.56 3.33 -8.77
N ASP A 141 6.65 4.27 -8.93
CA ASP A 141 6.97 5.67 -9.26
C ASP A 141 7.20 6.53 -8.02
N GLU A 142 6.55 6.20 -6.90
CA GLU A 142 6.65 6.99 -5.67
C GLU A 142 6.56 6.08 -4.44
N TYR A 143 7.46 6.30 -3.49
CA TYR A 143 7.52 5.62 -2.20
C TYR A 143 7.05 6.57 -1.11
N ARG A 144 5.93 6.26 -0.46
CA ARG A 144 5.39 6.99 0.69
C ARG A 144 5.50 6.11 1.93
N LEU A 145 6.42 6.48 2.81
CA LEU A 145 6.68 5.78 4.06
C LEU A 145 6.22 6.64 5.22
N ILE A 146 5.36 6.11 6.08
CA ILE A 146 5.05 6.72 7.37
C ILE A 146 5.87 6.01 8.44
N VAL A 147 6.91 6.67 8.90
CA VAL A 147 7.79 6.17 9.96
C VAL A 147 7.15 6.46 11.30
N ASN A 148 6.78 5.40 12.04
CA ASN A 148 6.24 5.50 13.39
C ASN A 148 7.39 5.61 14.40
N PRO A 149 7.24 6.38 15.49
CA PRO A 149 8.32 6.69 16.44
C PRO A 149 8.56 5.53 17.43
N LEU A 150 8.85 4.33 16.91
CA LEU A 150 9.16 3.15 17.72
C LEU A 150 10.15 2.22 16.99
N ILE A 151 10.82 1.38 17.77
CA ILE A 151 11.66 0.27 17.29
C ILE A 151 10.97 -1.03 17.67
N LEU A 152 10.69 -1.90 16.71
CA LEU A 152 10.08 -3.21 16.96
C LEU A 152 11.11 -4.27 17.34
N GLY A 153 12.34 -4.17 16.83
CA GLY A 153 13.42 -5.13 17.05
C GLY A 153 13.26 -6.43 16.27
N ASN A 154 12.05 -7.02 16.25
CA ASN A 154 11.74 -8.23 15.51
C ASN A 154 10.44 -8.08 14.74
N GLY A 155 10.42 -8.53 13.47
CA GLY A 155 9.24 -8.40 12.62
C GLY A 155 9.54 -8.65 11.15
N LYS A 156 8.63 -8.20 10.31
CA LYS A 156 8.70 -8.35 8.85
C LYS A 156 9.27 -7.08 8.23
N PRO A 157 10.51 -7.12 7.67
CA PRO A 157 11.10 -5.96 7.02
C PRO A 157 10.38 -5.64 5.70
N LEU A 158 10.15 -4.35 5.45
CA LEU A 158 9.48 -3.91 4.22
C LEU A 158 10.36 -4.17 2.99
N PHE A 159 11.64 -3.85 3.07
CA PHE A 159 12.61 -3.99 1.97
C PHE A 159 13.56 -5.18 2.20
N ARG A 160 12.99 -6.39 2.16
CA ARG A 160 13.76 -7.64 2.15
C ARG A 160 13.98 -8.07 0.69
N ASP A 161 15.07 -8.77 0.41
CA ASP A 161 15.34 -9.39 -0.89
C ASP A 161 15.33 -8.39 -2.08
N ILE A 162 15.75 -7.14 -1.85
CA ILE A 162 15.98 -6.16 -2.90
C ILE A 162 17.29 -6.52 -3.61
N LYS A 163 17.19 -6.77 -4.92
CA LYS A 163 18.32 -7.29 -5.73
C LYS A 163 19.38 -6.26 -5.99
N ASN A 164 18.98 -5.02 -6.25
CA ASN A 164 19.88 -3.94 -6.62
C ASN A 164 19.62 -2.70 -5.75
N LYS A 165 20.68 -1.97 -5.45
CA LYS A 165 20.55 -0.67 -4.78
C LYS A 165 19.72 0.26 -5.65
N LEU A 166 18.72 0.89 -5.06
CA LEU A 166 17.88 1.92 -5.67
C LEU A 166 18.14 3.27 -5.00
N ASN A 167 18.62 4.25 -5.75
CA ASN A 167 18.77 5.63 -5.26
C ASN A 167 17.42 6.34 -5.34
N LEU A 168 17.10 7.08 -4.29
CA LEU A 168 15.82 7.80 -4.18
C LEU A 168 16.08 9.30 -4.00
N LYS A 169 15.22 10.11 -4.61
CA LYS A 169 15.16 11.56 -4.41
C LYS A 169 13.99 11.88 -3.49
N LEU A 170 14.25 12.61 -2.43
CA LEU A 170 13.22 13.13 -1.56
C LEU A 170 12.35 14.15 -2.32
N LEU A 171 11.03 13.95 -2.27
CA LEU A 171 10.04 14.85 -2.85
C LEU A 171 9.42 15.75 -1.78
N ASN A 172 9.01 15.14 -0.67
CA ASN A 172 8.30 15.83 0.40
C ASN A 172 8.45 15.10 1.74
N THR A 173 8.25 15.82 2.83
CA THR A 173 8.12 15.29 4.19
C THR A 173 6.97 15.95 4.91
N LYS A 174 6.32 15.21 5.82
CA LYS A 174 5.36 15.78 6.76
C LYS A 174 5.59 15.16 8.14
N VAL A 175 5.72 16.01 9.15
CA VAL A 175 5.76 15.59 10.55
C VAL A 175 4.37 15.74 11.13
N PHE A 176 3.83 14.66 11.70
CA PHE A 176 2.54 14.64 12.39
C PHE A 176 2.71 14.92 13.88
N LYS A 177 1.67 15.43 14.51
CA LYS A 177 1.69 15.76 15.95
C LYS A 177 1.95 14.56 16.85
N ASN A 178 1.53 13.37 16.43
CA ASN A 178 1.77 12.11 17.14
C ASN A 178 3.20 11.58 17.01
N GLY A 179 4.09 12.30 16.33
CA GLY A 179 5.49 11.91 16.11
C GLY A 179 5.76 11.06 14.87
N ASN A 180 4.74 10.66 14.12
CA ASN A 180 4.92 10.00 12.84
C ASN A 180 5.56 10.96 11.82
N VAL A 181 6.35 10.43 10.90
CA VAL A 181 6.97 11.19 9.81
C VAL A 181 6.65 10.53 8.47
N LEU A 182 5.94 11.25 7.60
CA LEU A 182 5.77 10.87 6.21
C LEU A 182 7.00 11.28 5.41
N LEU A 183 7.56 10.33 4.67
CA LEU A 183 8.64 10.52 3.72
C LEU A 183 8.15 10.11 2.33
N CYS A 184 8.19 11.05 1.38
CA CYS A 184 7.84 10.79 -0.02
C CYS A 184 9.10 10.84 -0.88
N TYR A 185 9.36 9.75 -1.61
CA TYR A 185 10.52 9.62 -2.49
C TYR A 185 10.10 9.18 -3.89
N GLN A 186 10.93 9.52 -4.88
CA GLN A 186 10.88 8.93 -6.21
C GLN A 186 12.22 8.27 -6.57
N PRO A 187 12.25 7.22 -7.42
CA PRO A 187 13.48 6.69 -7.97
C PRO A 187 14.26 7.76 -8.73
N LEU A 188 15.59 7.81 -8.50
CA LEU A 188 16.49 8.72 -9.23
C LEU A 188 16.84 8.21 -10.62
N ASP A 189 17.01 6.90 -10.76
CA ASP A 189 17.53 6.28 -11.97
C ASP A 189 16.38 5.87 -12.90
N GLU A 190 16.27 6.51 -14.06
CA GLU A 190 15.38 6.08 -15.14
C GLU A 190 15.77 4.70 -15.73
N ALA A 191 17.03 4.26 -15.50
CA ALA A 191 17.57 3.00 -15.98
C ALA A 191 16.91 1.74 -15.37
N HIS A 192 16.06 1.88 -14.34
CA HIS A 192 15.31 0.79 -13.71
C HIS A 192 13.83 0.78 -14.08
N ARG A 193 13.41 1.65 -15.01
CA ARG A 193 12.02 1.63 -15.54
C ARG A 193 11.99 0.72 -16.77
N PRO A 194 11.06 -0.24 -16.83
CA PRO A 194 10.89 -1.09 -18.01
C PRO A 194 10.40 -0.29 -19.22
#